data_95558a29a982433e7be4ec8c0d4c0e1e
#
_entry.id   95558a29a982433e7be4ec8c0d4c0e1e
#
_cell.length_a   1.000
_cell.length_b   1.000
_cell.length_c   1.000
_cell.angle_alpha   90.00
_cell.angle_beta   90.00
_cell.angle_gamma   90.00
#
_symmetry.space_group_name_H-M   'P 1'
#
loop_
_entity.id
_entity.type
_entity.pdbx_description
1 polymer ?
#
loop_
_entity_poly.entity_id
_entity_poly.type
_entity_poly.pdbx_seq_one_letter_code
_entity_poly.pdbx_strand_id
1 'polypeptide(L)'
;DLEAAYACNLMDYLNKKRTTPFEVQAFTNVESLQEFTKEHEIEILLISTRAMCNEIRNLPVNRTIILSEGEPLQDYLEEYPFVYKYQSSDIVLSEVMEYYAEANPQPYVLANAWRKTKLYGIYSPVGRSRKTSFALTLGEILSETKNVLYLNFEEFAGFEELFQTTYRADISDLIYFSRQK
;
A
#
# COMPACT_ATOMS: atom_id res chain seq x y z
N ASP A 1 17.98 -6.83 8.68
CA ASP A 1 18.77 -5.64 8.34
C ASP A 1 19.93 -5.49 9.34
N LEU A 2 21.10 -5.06 8.88
CA LEU A 2 22.26 -4.84 9.74
C LEU A 2 22.11 -3.61 10.64
N GLU A 3 21.24 -2.68 10.28
CA GLU A 3 20.90 -1.53 11.11
C GLU A 3 19.78 -1.89 12.11
N ALA A 4 20.17 -2.29 13.31
CA ALA A 4 19.23 -2.73 14.34
C ALA A 4 18.12 -1.71 14.65
N ALA A 5 18.47 -0.42 14.72
CA ALA A 5 17.50 0.64 15.01
C ALA A 5 16.45 0.76 13.91
N TYR A 6 16.84 0.69 12.65
CA TYR A 6 15.90 0.71 11.52
C TYR A 6 15.00 -0.53 11.53
N ALA A 7 15.58 -1.71 11.67
CA ALA A 7 14.85 -2.96 11.68
C ALA A 7 13.78 -3.00 12.78
N CYS A 8 14.14 -2.61 14.01
CA CYS A 8 13.21 -2.57 15.14
C CYS A 8 12.11 -1.50 14.94
N ASN A 9 12.47 -0.31 14.46
CA ASN A 9 11.48 0.74 14.23
C ASN A 9 10.49 0.35 13.13
N LEU A 10 10.95 -0.25 12.04
CA LEU A 10 10.08 -0.73 10.97
C LEU A 10 9.17 -1.88 11.47
N MET A 11 9.73 -2.84 12.18
CA MET A 11 8.97 -3.93 12.81
C MET A 11 7.87 -3.39 13.72
N ASP A 12 8.22 -2.49 14.66
CA ASP A 12 7.26 -1.88 15.57
C ASP A 12 6.15 -1.13 14.85
N TYR A 13 6.52 -0.39 13.80
CA TYR A 13 5.56 0.33 12.98
C TYR A 13 4.59 -0.63 12.29
N LEU A 14 5.10 -1.67 11.65
CA LEU A 14 4.30 -2.66 10.94
C LEU A 14 3.36 -3.43 11.87
N ASN A 15 3.85 -3.86 13.04
CA ASN A 15 3.05 -4.60 14.03
C ASN A 15 1.98 -3.73 14.71
N LYS A 16 2.18 -2.42 14.84
CA LYS A 16 1.17 -1.49 15.37
C LYS A 16 0.00 -1.27 14.42
N LYS A 17 0.19 -1.48 13.13
CA LYS A 17 -0.89 -1.34 12.15
C LYS A 17 -1.81 -2.56 12.20
N ARG A 18 -3.02 -2.37 12.73
CA ARG A 18 -4.07 -3.42 12.79
C ARG A 18 -4.53 -3.95 11.42
N THR A 19 -4.11 -3.32 10.35
CA THR A 19 -4.48 -3.68 8.97
C THR A 19 -3.53 -4.67 8.32
N THR A 20 -2.39 -4.98 8.94
CA THR A 20 -1.44 -5.98 8.42
C THR A 20 -1.91 -7.38 8.80
N PRO A 21 -1.99 -8.31 7.84
CA PRO A 21 -2.44 -9.67 8.10
C PRO A 21 -1.32 -10.59 8.63
N PHE A 22 -0.13 -10.06 8.91
CA PHE A 22 1.06 -10.80 9.29
C PHE A 22 1.73 -10.20 10.52
N GLU A 23 2.45 -11.04 11.23
CA GLU A 23 3.35 -10.67 12.31
C GLU A 23 4.77 -10.45 11.75
N VAL A 24 5.41 -9.36 12.19
CA VAL A 24 6.74 -8.99 11.72
C VAL A 24 7.76 -9.20 12.82
N GLN A 25 8.85 -9.88 12.51
CA GLN A 25 10.00 -10.05 13.39
C GLN A 25 11.26 -9.48 12.76
N ALA A 26 12.11 -8.88 13.59
CA ALA A 26 13.36 -8.26 13.14
C ALA A 26 14.57 -9.09 13.56
N PHE A 27 15.48 -9.32 12.63
CA PHE A 27 16.73 -10.01 12.85
C PHE A 27 17.89 -9.09 12.46
N THR A 28 18.94 -9.09 13.26
CA THR A 28 20.15 -8.29 13.08
C THR A 28 21.38 -9.11 12.69
N ASN A 29 21.26 -10.44 12.74
CA ASN A 29 22.29 -11.38 12.30
C ASN A 29 21.68 -12.55 11.55
N VAL A 30 22.50 -13.21 10.73
CA VAL A 30 22.08 -14.28 9.83
C VAL A 30 21.79 -15.57 10.59
N GLU A 31 22.57 -15.84 11.63
CA GLU A 31 22.45 -17.08 12.42
C GLU A 31 21.09 -17.19 13.10
N SER A 32 20.62 -16.09 13.71
CA SER A 32 19.30 -16.05 14.36
C SER A 32 18.16 -16.19 13.35
N LEU A 33 18.32 -15.65 12.14
CA LEU A 33 17.35 -15.84 11.07
C LEU A 33 17.33 -17.30 10.60
N GLN A 34 18.48 -17.93 10.45
CA GLN A 34 18.58 -19.34 10.07
C GLN A 34 17.99 -20.28 11.14
N GLU A 35 18.18 -19.98 12.42
CA GLU A 35 17.54 -20.74 13.49
C GLU A 35 16.03 -20.61 13.44
N PHE A 36 15.53 -19.40 13.24
CA PHE A 36 14.12 -19.15 13.16
C PHE A 36 13.45 -19.90 11.99
N THR A 37 14.10 -19.99 10.83
CA THR A 37 13.57 -20.70 9.65
C THR A 37 13.48 -22.22 9.82
N LYS A 38 14.13 -22.80 10.85
CA LYS A 38 14.01 -24.24 11.14
C LYS A 38 12.67 -24.60 11.77
N GLU A 39 12.07 -23.66 12.49
CA GLU A 39 10.84 -23.86 13.26
C GLU A 39 9.64 -23.12 12.69
N HIS A 40 9.86 -22.09 11.84
CA HIS A 40 8.84 -21.21 11.33
C HIS A 40 8.95 -21.02 9.81
N GLU A 41 7.82 -21.01 9.14
CA GLU A 41 7.75 -20.61 7.72
C GLU A 41 7.78 -19.10 7.60
N ILE A 42 8.58 -18.59 6.66
CA ILE A 42 8.66 -17.16 6.37
C ILE A 42 7.98 -16.90 5.03
N GLU A 43 6.90 -16.12 5.05
CA GLU A 43 6.19 -15.74 3.83
C GLU A 43 6.95 -14.65 3.06
N ILE A 44 7.45 -13.63 3.77
CA ILE A 44 8.22 -12.53 3.18
C ILE A 44 9.46 -12.25 4.01
N LEU A 45 10.60 -12.22 3.34
CA LEU A 45 11.87 -11.76 3.92
C LEU A 45 12.23 -10.40 3.34
N LEU A 46 12.28 -9.37 4.19
CA LEU A 46 12.83 -8.06 3.86
C LEU A 46 14.30 -8.02 4.27
N ILE A 47 15.20 -7.85 3.32
CA ILE A 47 16.64 -7.88 3.59
C ILE A 47 17.36 -6.70 2.95
N SER A 48 18.28 -6.06 3.69
CA SER A 48 19.12 -5.02 3.10
C SER A 48 20.13 -5.61 2.11
N THR A 49 20.47 -4.86 1.08
CA THR A 49 21.45 -5.24 0.06
C THR A 49 22.75 -5.76 0.68
N ARG A 50 23.23 -5.10 1.75
CA ARG A 50 24.48 -5.46 2.43
C ARG A 50 24.42 -6.74 3.24
N ALA A 51 23.23 -7.16 3.66
CA ALA A 51 23.04 -8.38 4.44
C ALA A 51 22.82 -9.62 3.55
N MET A 52 22.63 -9.42 2.25
CA MET A 52 22.38 -10.53 1.33
C MET A 52 23.64 -11.35 1.14
N CYS A 53 23.56 -12.64 1.40
CA CYS A 53 24.64 -13.61 1.27
C CYS A 53 24.11 -14.96 0.73
N ASN A 54 25.02 -15.87 0.41
CA ASN A 54 24.65 -17.17 -0.15
C ASN A 54 23.82 -18.01 0.82
N GLU A 55 24.05 -17.87 2.11
CA GLU A 55 23.30 -18.57 3.17
C GLU A 55 21.82 -18.12 3.15
N ILE A 56 21.56 -16.85 2.94
CA ILE A 56 20.20 -16.29 2.90
C ILE A 56 19.48 -16.66 1.61
N ARG A 57 20.19 -16.72 0.48
CA ARG A 57 19.60 -17.13 -0.81
C ARG A 57 19.02 -18.55 -0.78
N ASN A 58 19.58 -19.40 0.06
CA ASN A 58 19.17 -20.81 0.20
C ASN A 58 18.13 -21.04 1.31
N LEU A 59 17.65 -19.98 1.98
CA LEU A 59 16.62 -20.12 3.00
C LEU A 59 15.27 -20.49 2.38
N PRO A 60 14.49 -21.36 3.04
CA PRO A 60 13.14 -21.71 2.60
C PRO A 60 12.16 -20.56 2.90
N VAL A 61 12.21 -19.52 2.10
CA VAL A 61 11.30 -18.36 2.20
C VAL A 61 10.47 -18.25 0.93
N ASN A 62 9.20 -17.88 1.06
CA ASN A 62 8.31 -17.81 -0.10
C ASN A 62 8.69 -16.64 -1.01
N ARG A 63 9.05 -15.51 -0.45
CA ARG A 63 9.47 -14.34 -1.23
C ARG A 63 10.51 -13.50 -0.49
N THR A 64 11.58 -13.15 -1.19
CA THR A 64 12.60 -12.22 -0.70
C THR A 64 12.45 -10.88 -1.42
N ILE A 65 12.49 -9.78 -0.66
CA ILE A 65 12.43 -8.40 -1.14
C ILE A 65 13.67 -7.67 -0.62
N ILE A 66 14.39 -7.00 -1.51
CA ILE A 66 15.59 -6.24 -1.17
C ILE A 66 15.22 -4.84 -0.67
N LEU A 67 15.73 -4.48 0.50
CA LEU A 67 15.70 -3.09 0.99
C LEU A 67 16.94 -2.35 0.47
N SER A 68 16.76 -1.59 -0.61
CA SER A 68 17.82 -0.82 -1.26
C SER A 68 18.04 0.51 -0.57
N GLU A 69 19.29 0.92 -0.45
CA GLU A 69 19.71 2.24 0.05
C GLU A 69 19.90 3.27 -1.08
N GLY A 70 19.63 2.87 -2.34
CA GLY A 70 19.78 3.69 -3.53
C GLY A 70 21.10 3.46 -4.29
N GLU A 71 21.90 2.49 -3.84
CA GLU A 71 23.08 2.02 -4.57
C GLU A 71 22.69 1.24 -5.83
N PRO A 72 23.56 1.19 -6.85
CA PRO A 72 23.36 0.30 -7.99
C PRO A 72 23.27 -1.15 -7.51
N LEU A 73 22.18 -1.83 -7.87
CA LEU A 73 22.03 -3.26 -7.56
C LEU A 73 23.11 -4.05 -8.33
N GLN A 74 23.68 -5.02 -7.66
CA GLN A 74 24.59 -5.96 -8.31
C GLN A 74 23.77 -6.92 -9.16
N ASP A 75 24.29 -7.38 -10.30
CA ASP A 75 23.59 -8.20 -11.31
C ASP A 75 22.82 -9.38 -10.70
N TYR A 76 23.34 -10.02 -9.64
CA TYR A 76 22.70 -11.15 -8.98
C TYR A 76 21.49 -10.77 -8.08
N LEU A 77 21.28 -9.47 -7.83
CA LEU A 77 20.13 -8.97 -7.07
C LEU A 77 19.00 -8.46 -7.95
N GLU A 78 19.23 -8.30 -9.26
CA GLU A 78 18.21 -7.82 -10.21
C GLU A 78 17.00 -8.76 -10.33
N GLU A 79 17.15 -10.03 -9.98
CA GLU A 79 16.06 -11.01 -9.97
C GLU A 79 15.06 -10.82 -8.83
N TYR A 80 15.45 -10.04 -7.78
CA TYR A 80 14.59 -9.80 -6.62
C TYR A 80 13.85 -8.48 -6.72
N PRO A 81 12.58 -8.43 -6.30
CA PRO A 81 11.91 -7.16 -6.12
C PRO A 81 12.64 -6.33 -5.07
N PHE A 82 12.65 -5.01 -5.25
CA PHE A 82 13.32 -4.11 -4.33
C PHE A 82 12.38 -2.98 -3.88
N VAL A 83 12.62 -2.51 -2.66
CA VAL A 83 11.94 -1.40 -2.02
C VAL A 83 12.99 -0.43 -1.52
N TYR A 84 12.81 0.87 -1.78
CA TYR A 84 13.74 1.87 -1.27
C TYR A 84 13.59 2.04 0.25
N LYS A 85 14.69 1.87 0.99
CA LYS A 85 14.71 1.83 2.45
C LYS A 85 14.37 3.18 3.10
N TYR A 86 14.87 4.29 2.56
CA TYR A 86 14.76 5.62 3.16
C TYR A 86 13.54 6.40 2.66
N GLN A 87 12.40 5.75 2.64
CA GLN A 87 11.09 6.37 2.40
C GLN A 87 10.19 6.20 3.63
N SER A 88 8.99 6.77 3.61
CA SER A 88 8.07 6.60 4.73
C SER A 88 7.68 5.14 4.91
N SER A 89 7.54 4.70 6.16
CA SER A 89 7.16 3.30 6.47
C SER A 89 5.80 2.91 5.87
N ASP A 90 4.92 3.88 5.59
CA ASP A 90 3.67 3.65 4.86
C ASP A 90 3.90 3.25 3.41
N ILE A 91 4.86 3.90 2.74
CA ILE A 91 5.20 3.59 1.35
C ILE A 91 5.91 2.23 1.29
N VAL A 92 6.86 1.98 2.21
CA VAL A 92 7.52 0.67 2.33
C VAL A 92 6.47 -0.44 2.48
N LEU A 93 5.51 -0.27 3.40
CA LEU A 93 4.45 -1.24 3.59
C LEU A 93 3.60 -1.43 2.34
N SER A 94 3.24 -0.35 1.66
CA SER A 94 2.43 -0.41 0.43
C SER A 94 3.13 -1.22 -0.67
N GLU A 95 4.42 -0.99 -0.88
CA GLU A 95 5.21 -1.71 -1.89
C GLU A 95 5.40 -3.18 -1.52
N VAL A 96 5.69 -3.49 -0.24
CA VAL A 96 5.78 -4.87 0.24
C VAL A 96 4.46 -5.62 0.04
N MET A 97 3.32 -4.97 0.34
CA MET A 97 2.00 -5.57 0.16
C MET A 97 1.66 -5.80 -1.32
N GLU A 98 2.13 -4.94 -2.20
CA GLU A 98 1.96 -5.13 -3.65
C GLU A 98 2.66 -6.41 -4.11
N TYR A 99 3.93 -6.61 -3.71
CA TYR A 99 4.68 -7.81 -4.01
C TYR A 99 4.09 -9.07 -3.36
N TYR A 100 3.53 -8.95 -2.16
CA TYR A 100 2.84 -10.06 -1.51
C TYR A 100 1.58 -10.48 -2.27
N ALA A 101 0.78 -9.52 -2.73
CA ALA A 101 -0.42 -9.78 -3.50
C ALA A 101 -0.14 -10.44 -4.86
N GLU A 102 0.98 -10.10 -5.50
CA GLU A 102 1.41 -10.74 -6.73
C GLU A 102 1.80 -12.22 -6.53
N ALA A 103 2.42 -12.54 -5.39
CA ALA A 103 2.86 -13.89 -5.08
C ALA A 103 1.72 -14.80 -4.60
N ASN A 104 0.68 -14.22 -3.99
CA ASN A 104 -0.43 -14.94 -3.40
C ASN A 104 -1.76 -14.49 -4.02
N PRO A 105 -2.17 -15.03 -5.17
CA PRO A 105 -3.40 -14.63 -5.86
C PRO A 105 -4.68 -15.08 -5.15
N GLN A 106 -4.63 -15.46 -3.88
CA GLN A 106 -5.81 -15.80 -3.08
C GLN A 106 -6.67 -14.55 -2.84
N PRO A 107 -7.95 -14.53 -3.29
CA PRO A 107 -8.70 -13.28 -3.43
C PRO A 107 -9.27 -12.69 -2.13
N TYR A 108 -9.08 -13.28 -0.96
CA TYR A 108 -9.93 -12.99 0.20
C TYR A 108 -9.35 -12.10 1.31
N VAL A 109 -8.04 -12.02 1.52
CA VAL A 109 -7.50 -11.33 2.71
C VAL A 109 -6.91 -9.95 2.40
N LEU A 110 -6.32 -9.78 1.22
CA LEU A 110 -5.61 -8.54 0.85
C LEU A 110 -6.42 -7.57 -0.02
N ALA A 111 -7.52 -8.04 -0.62
CA ALA A 111 -8.36 -7.23 -1.50
C ALA A 111 -8.96 -5.98 -0.83
N ASN A 112 -9.04 -5.97 0.49
CA ASN A 112 -9.62 -4.85 1.25
C ASN A 112 -8.58 -3.88 1.85
N ALA A 113 -7.30 -4.27 1.97
CA ALA A 113 -6.32 -3.44 2.65
C ALA A 113 -5.67 -2.39 1.74
N TRP A 114 -5.43 -2.69 0.45
CA TRP A 114 -4.56 -1.85 -0.39
C TRP A 114 -5.01 -1.77 -1.85
N ARG A 115 -6.31 -1.58 -2.08
CA ARG A 115 -6.76 -1.23 -3.44
C ARG A 115 -6.12 0.09 -3.82
N LYS A 116 -5.34 0.11 -4.90
CA LYS A 116 -4.84 1.36 -5.49
C LYS A 116 -6.03 2.20 -5.92
N THR A 117 -6.46 3.10 -5.05
CA THR A 117 -7.49 4.08 -5.41
C THR A 117 -6.88 5.07 -6.37
N LYS A 118 -7.46 5.17 -7.57
CA LYS A 118 -7.08 6.21 -8.53
C LYS A 118 -7.90 7.45 -8.22
N LEU A 119 -7.22 8.57 -8.03
CA LEU A 119 -7.85 9.88 -7.84
C LEU A 119 -7.84 10.64 -9.17
N TYR A 120 -9.02 11.08 -9.61
CA TYR A 120 -9.18 11.92 -10.79
C TYR A 120 -9.67 13.31 -10.35
N GLY A 121 -8.85 14.33 -10.52
CA GLY A 121 -9.24 15.72 -10.29
C GLY A 121 -9.79 16.35 -11.58
N ILE A 122 -11.03 16.86 -11.55
CA ILE A 122 -11.64 17.53 -12.68
C ILE A 122 -11.79 19.01 -12.31
N TYR A 123 -11.03 19.87 -13.00
CA TYR A 123 -10.97 21.29 -12.75
C TYR A 123 -11.17 22.09 -14.05
N SER A 124 -11.83 23.23 -13.92
CA SER A 124 -11.90 24.23 -14.98
C SER A 124 -11.88 25.63 -14.36
N PRO A 125 -11.03 26.54 -14.84
CA PRO A 125 -11.03 27.93 -14.39
C PRO A 125 -12.25 28.71 -14.88
N VAL A 126 -13.01 28.15 -15.84
CA VAL A 126 -14.17 28.80 -16.44
C VAL A 126 -15.46 28.18 -15.92
N GLY A 127 -16.39 28.99 -15.47
CA GLY A 127 -17.73 28.55 -15.12
C GLY A 127 -18.48 28.01 -16.34
N ARG A 128 -19.50 27.17 -16.10
CA ARG A 128 -20.35 26.57 -17.16
C ARG A 128 -19.60 25.74 -18.21
N SER A 129 -18.42 25.22 -17.89
CA SER A 129 -17.59 24.38 -18.76
C SER A 129 -18.03 22.92 -18.83
N ARG A 130 -19.22 22.58 -18.29
CA ARG A 130 -19.76 21.21 -18.22
C ARG A 130 -18.89 20.22 -17.46
N LYS A 131 -18.00 20.68 -16.55
CA LYS A 131 -17.12 19.80 -15.77
C LYS A 131 -17.91 18.80 -14.90
N THR A 132 -19.03 19.22 -14.33
CA THR A 132 -19.90 18.34 -13.52
C THR A 132 -20.50 17.22 -14.36
N SER A 133 -21.03 17.55 -15.55
CA SER A 133 -21.55 16.52 -16.49
C SER A 133 -20.44 15.57 -16.92
N PHE A 134 -19.26 16.08 -17.25
CA PHE A 134 -18.11 15.24 -17.59
C PHE A 134 -17.71 14.32 -16.45
N ALA A 135 -17.63 14.85 -15.22
CA ALA A 135 -17.25 14.09 -14.02
C ALA A 135 -18.24 12.96 -13.73
N LEU A 136 -19.54 13.25 -13.80
CA LEU A 136 -20.59 12.26 -13.58
C LEU A 136 -20.58 11.17 -14.64
N THR A 137 -20.48 11.54 -15.93
CA THR A 137 -20.40 10.57 -17.03
C THR A 137 -19.14 9.70 -16.92
N LEU A 138 -17.99 10.30 -16.59
CA LEU A 138 -16.76 9.52 -16.35
C LEU A 138 -16.93 8.56 -15.18
N GLY A 139 -17.56 9.01 -14.08
CA GLY A 139 -17.87 8.19 -12.93
C GLY A 139 -18.78 7.01 -13.28
N GLU A 140 -19.83 7.25 -14.09
CA GLU A 140 -20.74 6.22 -14.58
C GLU A 140 -20.00 5.16 -15.41
N ILE A 141 -19.22 5.56 -16.40
CA ILE A 141 -18.44 4.64 -17.24
C ILE A 141 -17.46 3.81 -16.37
N LEU A 142 -16.78 4.43 -15.43
CA LEU A 142 -15.85 3.72 -14.55
C LEU A 142 -16.58 2.76 -13.59
N SER A 143 -17.82 3.06 -13.21
CA SER A 143 -18.60 2.26 -12.26
C SER A 143 -19.02 0.90 -12.84
N GLU A 144 -19.02 0.74 -14.16
CA GLU A 144 -19.31 -0.55 -14.80
C GLU A 144 -18.32 -1.65 -14.38
N THR A 145 -17.07 -1.28 -14.04
CA THR A 145 -16.00 -2.23 -13.72
C THR A 145 -15.33 -1.98 -12.37
N LYS A 146 -15.60 -0.86 -11.69
CA LYS A 146 -14.92 -0.42 -10.47
C LYS A 146 -15.90 0.22 -9.50
N ASN A 147 -15.53 0.21 -8.21
CA ASN A 147 -16.22 1.04 -7.23
C ASN A 147 -15.77 2.50 -7.40
N VAL A 148 -16.69 3.40 -7.62
CA VAL A 148 -16.44 4.82 -7.84
C VAL A 148 -17.05 5.62 -6.71
N LEU A 149 -16.27 6.53 -6.13
CA LEU A 149 -16.75 7.55 -5.21
C LEU A 149 -16.57 8.92 -5.89
N TYR A 150 -17.66 9.63 -6.07
CA TYR A 150 -17.65 11.01 -6.55
C TYR A 150 -17.66 11.96 -5.35
N LEU A 151 -16.66 12.84 -5.28
CA LEU A 151 -16.57 13.89 -4.27
C LEU A 151 -16.76 15.26 -4.95
N ASN A 152 -17.75 16.00 -4.51
CA ASN A 152 -17.98 17.34 -5.01
C ASN A 152 -17.44 18.39 -4.04
N PHE A 153 -16.63 19.31 -4.57
CA PHE A 153 -16.07 20.44 -3.83
C PHE A 153 -16.63 21.79 -4.30
N GLU A 154 -17.71 21.76 -5.11
CA GLU A 154 -18.40 22.98 -5.51
C GLU A 154 -19.36 23.44 -4.40
N GLU A 155 -19.32 24.70 -4.02
CA GLU A 155 -20.17 25.28 -3.00
C GLU A 155 -21.67 25.22 -3.38
N PHE A 156 -21.97 25.36 -4.67
CA PHE A 156 -23.33 25.32 -5.22
C PHE A 156 -23.42 24.30 -6.36
N ALA A 157 -23.60 23.06 -6.01
CA ALA A 157 -23.58 21.97 -6.96
C ALA A 157 -24.91 21.70 -7.68
N GLY A 158 -26.03 22.14 -7.12
CA GLY A 158 -27.37 21.87 -7.67
C GLY A 158 -27.74 20.38 -7.74
N PHE A 159 -27.09 19.53 -6.93
CA PHE A 159 -27.31 18.07 -6.99
C PHE A 159 -28.66 17.64 -6.45
N GLU A 160 -29.21 18.36 -5.46
CA GLU A 160 -30.53 18.08 -4.93
C GLU A 160 -31.60 18.22 -6.00
N GLU A 161 -31.48 19.25 -6.85
CA GLU A 161 -32.36 19.45 -7.98
C GLU A 161 -32.09 18.45 -9.11
N LEU A 162 -30.82 18.16 -9.40
CA LEU A 162 -30.42 17.28 -10.48
C LEU A 162 -30.87 15.83 -10.24
N PHE A 163 -30.73 15.35 -9.01
CA PHE A 163 -31.05 13.99 -8.63
C PHE A 163 -32.40 13.85 -7.89
N GLN A 164 -33.12 14.95 -7.72
CA GLN A 164 -34.41 15.01 -7.01
C GLN A 164 -34.34 14.32 -5.62
N THR A 165 -33.26 14.57 -4.89
CA THR A 165 -32.99 13.94 -3.61
C THR A 165 -32.46 14.96 -2.61
N THR A 166 -32.65 14.74 -1.32
CA THR A 166 -32.12 15.58 -0.26
C THR A 166 -30.97 14.87 0.44
N TYR A 167 -29.82 15.50 0.53
CA TYR A 167 -28.65 14.97 1.21
C TYR A 167 -28.65 15.40 2.67
N ARG A 168 -28.52 14.41 3.58
CA ARG A 168 -28.49 14.66 5.04
C ARG A 168 -27.08 14.82 5.60
N ALA A 169 -26.07 14.49 4.81
CA ALA A 169 -24.66 14.54 5.19
C ALA A 169 -23.86 15.23 4.11
N ASP A 170 -22.81 15.91 4.52
CA ASP A 170 -21.89 16.61 3.64
C ASP A 170 -20.47 16.04 3.72
N ILE A 171 -19.53 16.70 3.05
CA ILE A 171 -18.13 16.28 3.04
C ILE A 171 -17.48 16.38 4.42
N SER A 172 -17.96 17.27 5.28
CA SER A 172 -17.45 17.43 6.65
C SER A 172 -17.82 16.22 7.50
N ASP A 173 -19.03 15.69 7.31
CA ASP A 173 -19.47 14.45 7.93
C ASP A 173 -18.62 13.28 7.50
N LEU A 174 -18.30 13.18 6.20
CA LEU A 174 -17.42 12.13 5.68
C LEU A 174 -16.04 12.19 6.33
N ILE A 175 -15.44 13.38 6.44
CA ILE A 175 -14.15 13.60 7.09
C ILE A 175 -14.22 13.24 8.59
N TYR A 176 -15.28 13.66 9.27
CA TYR A 176 -15.50 13.38 10.67
C TYR A 176 -15.55 11.88 10.94
N PHE A 177 -16.39 11.12 10.22
CA PHE A 177 -16.52 9.68 10.38
C PHE A 177 -15.27 8.91 9.95
N SER A 178 -14.50 9.41 8.98
CA SER A 178 -13.25 8.76 8.56
C SER A 178 -12.14 8.82 9.62
N ARG A 179 -12.20 9.80 10.53
CA ARG A 179 -11.23 9.98 11.64
C ARG A 179 -11.58 9.18 12.90
N GLN A 180 -12.78 8.65 13.00
CA GLN A 180 -13.23 7.89 14.18
C GLN A 180 -12.90 6.40 14.11
N LYS A 181 -12.32 5.92 13.02
CA LYS A 181 -11.80 4.56 12.84
C LYS A 181 -10.30 4.54 13.06
#